data_eeedbbcc3728599a27d001a0332cfafc
#
_entry.id   eeedbbcc3728599a27d001a0332cfafc
#
_cell.length_a   1.000
_cell.length_b   1.000
_cell.length_c   1.000
_cell.angle_alpha   90.00
_cell.angle_beta   90.00
_cell.angle_gamma   90.00
#
_symmetry.space_group_name_H-M   'P 1'
#
loop_
_entity.id
_entity.type
_entity.pdbx_description
1 polymer ?
#
loop_
_entity_poly.entity_id
_entity_poly.type
_entity_poly.pdbx_seq_one_letter_code
_entity_poly.pdbx_strand_id
1 'polypeptide(L)'
;MGLLDITDLIVFYENAIAINNINMSFNKGRIIGIFGANSAGKSTLMYTISGIILDVKKKEEMKGGERITIMGNILYDGQDITSLEPSERARRGIVLCPERRRIFIESSVMENLRIGGILATKRQAKETLDYIFSLFPTLIKLRNRPGGFLSGGEQQMLAIGRALMAQPEVLLLDEPLLGLSPAMEDVVTDAIEDINKDRGITIVLSLIHI
;
A
#
# COMPACT_ATOMS: atom_id res chain seq x y z
N MET A 1 10.46 -20.59 4.30
CA MET A 1 9.14 -19.96 4.45
C MET A 1 9.37 -18.47 4.50
N GLY A 2 8.79 -17.71 3.61
CA GLY A 2 8.95 -16.26 3.56
C GLY A 2 8.13 -15.56 4.66
N LEU A 3 8.27 -14.23 4.75
CA LEU A 3 7.39 -13.40 5.58
C LEU A 3 5.96 -13.43 5.02
N LEU A 4 5.83 -13.42 3.70
CA LEU A 4 4.56 -13.50 2.99
C LEU A 4 4.70 -14.55 1.89
N ASP A 5 3.91 -15.60 1.95
CA ASP A 5 3.88 -16.68 0.97
C ASP A 5 2.50 -16.74 0.30
N ILE A 6 2.48 -16.74 -1.02
CA ILE A 6 1.28 -16.82 -1.85
C ILE A 6 1.36 -18.11 -2.65
N THR A 7 0.32 -18.92 -2.59
CA THR A 7 0.29 -20.23 -3.25
C THR A 7 -0.99 -20.40 -4.06
N ASP A 8 -0.83 -20.78 -5.34
CA ASP A 8 -1.90 -21.09 -6.29
C ASP A 8 -2.98 -19.99 -6.39
N LEU A 9 -2.55 -18.71 -6.27
CA LEU A 9 -3.47 -17.59 -6.27
C LEU A 9 -4.09 -17.39 -7.64
N ILE A 10 -5.41 -17.46 -7.71
CA ILE A 10 -6.23 -17.18 -8.88
C ILE A 10 -7.32 -16.19 -8.50
N VAL A 11 -7.51 -15.15 -9.31
CA VAL A 11 -8.59 -14.16 -9.10
C VAL A 11 -9.34 -13.94 -10.40
N PHE A 12 -10.67 -14.06 -10.33
CA PHE A 12 -11.58 -13.77 -11.42
C PHE A 12 -12.47 -12.58 -11.08
N TYR A 13 -12.71 -11.74 -12.08
CA TYR A 13 -13.85 -10.82 -12.14
C TYR A 13 -14.81 -11.38 -13.19
N GLU A 14 -15.97 -11.88 -12.76
CA GLU A 14 -16.87 -12.67 -13.57
C GLU A 14 -16.13 -13.86 -14.23
N ASN A 15 -15.98 -13.81 -15.56
CA ASN A 15 -15.27 -14.81 -16.36
C ASN A 15 -13.86 -14.34 -16.78
N ALA A 16 -13.46 -13.13 -16.40
CA ALA A 16 -12.14 -12.61 -16.74
C ALA A 16 -11.12 -12.96 -15.66
N ILE A 17 -10.01 -13.59 -16.07
CA ILE A 17 -8.91 -13.93 -15.18
C ILE A 17 -8.06 -12.68 -14.98
N ALA A 18 -8.00 -12.15 -13.77
CA ALA A 18 -7.13 -11.05 -13.39
C ALA A 18 -5.79 -11.54 -12.84
N ILE A 19 -5.78 -12.66 -12.11
CA ILE A 19 -4.59 -13.34 -11.62
C ILE A 19 -4.72 -14.81 -11.97
N ASN A 20 -3.67 -15.39 -12.58
CA ASN A 20 -3.67 -16.78 -13.04
C ASN A 20 -2.55 -17.58 -12.38
N ASN A 21 -2.89 -18.33 -11.35
CA ASN A 21 -2.03 -19.30 -10.65
C ASN A 21 -0.65 -18.73 -10.26
N ILE A 22 -0.65 -17.67 -9.45
CA ILE A 22 0.59 -17.06 -8.98
C ILE A 22 1.09 -17.76 -7.72
N ASN A 23 2.38 -18.09 -7.71
CA ASN A 23 3.12 -18.58 -6.57
C ASN A 23 4.28 -17.62 -6.30
N MET A 24 4.34 -17.01 -5.12
CA MET A 24 5.35 -16.02 -4.74
C MET A 24 5.71 -16.16 -3.27
N SER A 25 6.97 -15.87 -2.94
CA SER A 25 7.44 -15.83 -1.55
C SER A 25 8.28 -14.57 -1.34
N PHE A 26 7.95 -13.79 -0.33
CA PHE A 26 8.62 -12.54 0.00
C PHE A 26 9.36 -12.66 1.34
N ASN A 27 10.66 -12.39 1.33
CA ASN A 27 11.46 -12.37 2.54
C ASN A 27 11.37 -11.02 3.25
N LYS A 28 11.49 -11.04 4.58
CA LYS A 28 11.48 -9.83 5.42
C LYS A 28 12.58 -8.84 5.02
N GLY A 29 12.27 -7.54 5.06
CA GLY A 29 13.23 -6.46 4.82
C GLY A 29 13.73 -6.35 3.37
N ARG A 30 12.97 -6.85 2.40
CA ARG A 30 13.29 -6.74 0.96
C ARG A 30 12.40 -5.72 0.27
N ILE A 31 12.93 -5.13 -0.79
CA ILE A 31 12.15 -4.38 -1.78
C ILE A 31 11.91 -5.31 -2.96
N ILE A 32 10.64 -5.50 -3.32
CA ILE A 32 10.19 -6.37 -4.40
C ILE A 32 9.42 -5.54 -5.42
N GLY A 33 9.89 -5.51 -6.66
CA GLY A 33 9.21 -4.88 -7.79
C GLY A 33 8.33 -5.88 -8.56
N ILE A 34 7.07 -5.52 -8.77
CA ILE A 34 6.14 -6.26 -9.63
C ILE A 34 5.93 -5.44 -10.90
N PHE A 35 6.47 -5.94 -12.01
CA PHE A 35 6.44 -5.26 -13.29
C PHE A 35 5.36 -5.84 -14.19
N GLY A 36 4.72 -5.00 -14.97
CA GLY A 36 3.73 -5.44 -15.96
C GLY A 36 2.98 -4.28 -16.62
N ALA A 37 2.37 -4.54 -17.77
CA ALA A 37 1.52 -3.59 -18.47
C ALA A 37 0.31 -3.15 -17.61
N ASN A 38 -0.38 -2.09 -18.06
CA ASN A 38 -1.68 -1.74 -17.48
C ASN A 38 -2.64 -2.92 -17.63
N SER A 39 -3.50 -3.10 -16.63
CA SER A 39 -4.46 -4.21 -16.56
C SER A 39 -3.84 -5.62 -16.45
N ALA A 40 -2.53 -5.74 -16.17
CA ALA A 40 -1.87 -7.03 -15.95
C ALA A 40 -2.18 -7.68 -14.58
N GLY A 41 -3.10 -7.13 -13.80
CA GLY A 41 -3.50 -7.67 -12.49
C GLY A 41 -2.66 -7.20 -11.30
N LYS A 42 -1.71 -6.25 -11.48
CA LYS A 42 -0.84 -5.74 -10.41
C LYS A 42 -1.64 -5.20 -9.21
N SER A 43 -2.56 -4.28 -9.46
CA SER A 43 -3.43 -3.72 -8.40
C SER A 43 -4.33 -4.78 -7.79
N THR A 44 -4.83 -5.74 -8.58
CA THR A 44 -5.60 -6.88 -8.07
C THR A 44 -4.76 -7.70 -7.08
N LEU A 45 -3.48 -7.94 -7.38
CA LEU A 45 -2.56 -8.64 -6.47
C LEU A 45 -2.36 -7.83 -5.18
N MET A 46 -2.10 -6.52 -5.27
CA MET A 46 -1.99 -5.64 -4.10
C MET A 46 -3.26 -5.64 -3.24
N TYR A 47 -4.43 -5.58 -3.87
CA TYR A 47 -5.73 -5.64 -3.18
C TYR A 47 -5.97 -7.01 -2.55
N THR A 48 -5.50 -8.07 -3.19
CA THR A 48 -5.62 -9.43 -2.65
C THR A 48 -4.71 -9.62 -1.44
N ILE A 49 -3.46 -9.14 -1.49
CA ILE A 49 -2.51 -9.21 -0.36
C ILE A 49 -3.00 -8.35 0.82
N SER A 50 -3.50 -7.14 0.56
CA SER A 50 -4.00 -6.23 1.61
C SER A 50 -5.38 -6.62 2.15
N GLY A 51 -6.10 -7.55 1.50
CA GLY A 51 -7.45 -7.95 1.84
C GLY A 51 -8.55 -7.02 1.28
N ILE A 52 -8.20 -5.88 0.70
CA ILE A 52 -9.18 -4.91 0.15
C ILE A 52 -10.09 -5.56 -0.90
N ILE A 53 -9.61 -6.57 -1.62
CA ILE A 53 -10.43 -7.31 -2.58
C ILE A 53 -11.67 -7.95 -1.93
N LEU A 54 -11.61 -8.32 -0.64
CA LEU A 54 -12.76 -8.88 0.09
C LEU A 54 -13.85 -7.83 0.30
N ASP A 55 -13.46 -6.58 0.60
CA ASP A 55 -14.40 -5.46 0.70
C ASP A 55 -15.00 -5.10 -0.66
N VAL A 56 -14.19 -5.14 -1.73
CA VAL A 56 -14.67 -4.93 -3.09
C VAL A 56 -15.69 -6.02 -3.44
N LYS A 57 -15.36 -7.29 -3.19
CA LYS A 57 -16.25 -8.43 -3.41
C LYS A 57 -17.58 -8.26 -2.69
N LYS A 58 -17.58 -7.96 -1.40
CA LYS A 58 -18.79 -7.73 -0.61
C LYS A 58 -19.65 -6.60 -1.18
N LYS A 59 -19.01 -5.49 -1.57
CA LYS A 59 -19.72 -4.34 -2.16
C LYS A 59 -20.37 -4.68 -3.50
N GLU A 60 -19.70 -5.44 -4.35
CA GLU A 60 -20.26 -5.90 -5.61
C GLU A 60 -21.41 -6.89 -5.40
N GLU A 61 -21.26 -7.86 -4.50
CA GLU A 61 -22.34 -8.79 -4.14
C GLU A 61 -23.59 -8.05 -3.62
N MET A 62 -23.42 -7.01 -2.79
CA MET A 62 -24.54 -6.21 -2.25
C MET A 62 -25.28 -5.39 -3.33
N LYS A 63 -24.61 -5.02 -4.41
CA LYS A 63 -25.18 -4.26 -5.52
C LYS A 63 -25.73 -5.13 -6.64
N GLY A 64 -25.54 -6.46 -6.57
CA GLY A 64 -25.78 -7.36 -7.69
C GLY A 64 -24.84 -7.10 -8.87
N GLY A 65 -23.62 -6.58 -8.58
CA GLY A 65 -22.57 -6.29 -9.53
C GLY A 65 -21.69 -7.49 -9.84
N GLU A 66 -20.42 -7.23 -10.19
CA GLU A 66 -19.47 -8.26 -10.63
C GLU A 66 -19.20 -9.32 -9.57
N ARG A 67 -19.26 -10.57 -9.97
CA ARG A 67 -18.86 -11.70 -9.12
C ARG A 67 -17.33 -11.80 -9.06
N ILE A 68 -16.75 -11.65 -7.87
CA ILE A 68 -15.31 -11.82 -7.65
C ILE A 68 -15.05 -13.17 -7.00
N THR A 69 -14.22 -14.00 -7.65
CA THR A 69 -13.79 -15.30 -7.14
C THR A 69 -12.30 -15.29 -6.84
N ILE A 70 -11.93 -15.70 -5.62
CA ILE A 70 -10.55 -15.76 -5.15
C ILE A 70 -10.28 -17.21 -4.74
N MET A 71 -9.20 -17.79 -5.26
CA MET A 71 -8.74 -19.16 -4.97
C MET A 71 -7.26 -19.10 -4.61
N GLY A 72 -6.76 -20.09 -3.90
CA GLY A 72 -5.38 -20.14 -3.41
C GLY A 72 -5.25 -19.66 -1.98
N ASN A 73 -4.02 -19.57 -1.48
CA ASN A 73 -3.73 -19.24 -0.08
C ASN A 73 -2.71 -18.13 0.04
N ILE A 74 -2.86 -17.32 1.08
CA ILE A 74 -1.90 -16.28 1.48
C ILE A 74 -1.52 -16.51 2.93
N LEU A 75 -0.25 -16.81 3.15
CA LEU A 75 0.31 -16.97 4.49
C LEU A 75 1.16 -15.75 4.84
N TYR A 76 0.99 -15.21 6.03
CA TYR A 76 1.80 -14.15 6.60
C TYR A 76 2.41 -14.62 7.92
N ASP A 77 3.73 -14.62 8.00
CA ASP A 77 4.48 -15.21 9.12
C ASP A 77 3.98 -16.63 9.48
N GLY A 78 3.74 -17.46 8.46
CA GLY A 78 3.24 -18.81 8.57
C GLY A 78 1.76 -18.96 8.93
N GLN A 79 1.03 -17.86 9.16
CA GLN A 79 -0.40 -17.88 9.47
C GLN A 79 -1.23 -17.61 8.21
N ASP A 80 -2.29 -18.37 8.02
CA ASP A 80 -3.23 -18.14 6.92
C ASP A 80 -4.03 -16.84 7.16
N ILE A 81 -3.89 -15.90 6.21
CA ILE A 81 -4.59 -14.64 6.22
C ILE A 81 -5.59 -14.51 5.06
N THR A 82 -5.80 -15.57 4.29
CA THR A 82 -6.58 -15.55 3.04
C THR A 82 -7.98 -14.95 3.21
N SER A 83 -8.65 -15.28 4.32
CA SER A 83 -10.00 -14.80 4.64
C SER A 83 -10.05 -13.60 5.59
N LEU A 84 -8.90 -13.10 6.07
CA LEU A 84 -8.87 -11.99 7.02
C LEU A 84 -9.24 -10.66 6.35
N GLU A 85 -10.09 -9.89 7.04
CA GLU A 85 -10.52 -8.56 6.64
C GLU A 85 -9.34 -7.59 6.50
N PRO A 86 -9.44 -6.53 5.66
CA PRO A 86 -8.38 -5.54 5.48
C PRO A 86 -7.91 -4.91 6.77
N SER A 87 -8.84 -4.62 7.68
CA SER A 87 -8.54 -4.01 8.99
C SER A 87 -7.69 -4.93 9.88
N GLU A 88 -7.90 -6.24 9.81
CA GLU A 88 -7.10 -7.21 10.55
C GLU A 88 -5.69 -7.35 9.97
N ARG A 89 -5.58 -7.38 8.62
CA ARG A 89 -4.27 -7.41 7.94
C ARG A 89 -3.48 -6.13 8.23
N ALA A 90 -4.15 -4.97 8.25
CA ALA A 90 -3.51 -3.71 8.63
C ALA A 90 -2.99 -3.73 10.08
N ARG A 91 -3.76 -4.28 11.04
CA ARG A 91 -3.30 -4.47 12.43
C ARG A 91 -2.11 -5.41 12.55
N ARG A 92 -1.96 -6.34 11.62
CA ARG A 92 -0.80 -7.25 11.53
C ARG A 92 0.38 -6.63 10.78
N GLY A 93 0.25 -5.38 10.32
CA GLY A 93 1.32 -4.65 9.66
C GLY A 93 1.33 -4.76 8.14
N ILE A 94 0.28 -5.28 7.48
CA ILE A 94 0.17 -5.28 6.01
C ILE A 94 -0.64 -4.05 5.59
N VAL A 95 0.05 -3.04 5.04
CA VAL A 95 -0.56 -1.74 4.72
C VAL A 95 -0.42 -1.44 3.23
N LEU A 96 -1.52 -1.03 2.60
CA LEU A 96 -1.54 -0.61 1.20
C LEU A 96 -1.58 0.92 1.07
N CYS A 97 -0.67 1.46 0.28
CA CYS A 97 -0.78 2.77 -0.33
C CYS A 97 -1.29 2.57 -1.76
N PRO A 98 -2.59 2.79 -2.03
CA PRO A 98 -3.18 2.48 -3.33
C PRO A 98 -2.81 3.51 -4.39
N GLU A 99 -2.96 3.14 -5.65
CA GLU A 99 -2.90 4.05 -6.79
C GLU A 99 -3.78 5.30 -6.57
N ARG A 100 -3.42 6.41 -7.18
CA ARG A 100 -4.11 7.72 -7.08
C ARG A 100 -4.14 8.30 -5.67
N ARG A 101 -3.18 7.92 -4.82
CA ARG A 101 -2.86 8.55 -3.52
C ARG A 101 -3.97 8.45 -2.46
N ARG A 102 -5.24 8.58 -2.84
CA ARG A 102 -6.46 8.49 -2.00
C ARG A 102 -6.33 9.20 -0.65
N ILE A 103 -5.74 10.40 -0.65
CA ILE A 103 -5.66 11.27 0.54
C ILE A 103 -7.02 11.92 0.81
N PHE A 104 -7.21 12.38 2.04
CA PHE A 104 -8.38 13.22 2.39
C PHE A 104 -8.10 14.65 1.93
N ILE A 105 -8.70 15.03 0.81
CA ILE A 105 -8.41 16.29 0.11
C ILE A 105 -8.82 17.55 0.90
N GLU A 106 -9.86 17.45 1.72
CA GLU A 106 -10.36 18.55 2.55
C GLU A 106 -9.62 18.67 3.88
N SER A 107 -8.96 17.58 4.31
CA SER A 107 -8.18 17.56 5.55
C SER A 107 -6.76 18.06 5.32
N SER A 108 -6.18 18.69 6.33
CA SER A 108 -4.78 19.12 6.31
C SER A 108 -3.82 17.94 6.20
N VAL A 109 -2.57 18.22 5.82
CA VAL A 109 -1.46 17.24 5.83
C VAL A 109 -1.36 16.57 7.20
N MET A 110 -1.40 17.35 8.28
CA MET A 110 -1.29 16.82 9.64
C MET A 110 -2.45 15.92 10.01
N GLU A 111 -3.69 16.27 9.64
CA GLU A 111 -4.86 15.42 9.89
C GLU A 111 -4.81 14.12 9.10
N ASN A 112 -4.40 14.17 7.83
CA ASN A 112 -4.17 12.97 7.03
C ASN A 112 -3.17 12.02 7.71
N LEU A 113 -2.04 12.54 8.19
CA LEU A 113 -1.05 11.73 8.90
C LEU A 113 -1.60 11.15 10.21
N ARG A 114 -2.32 11.96 11.01
CA ARG A 114 -2.94 11.49 12.26
C ARG A 114 -3.96 10.37 12.03
N ILE A 115 -4.78 10.47 10.99
CA ILE A 115 -5.73 9.41 10.63
C ILE A 115 -5.01 8.10 10.31
N GLY A 116 -3.87 8.16 9.59
CA GLY A 116 -3.04 6.99 9.33
C GLY A 116 -2.52 6.32 10.61
N GLY A 117 -2.27 7.10 11.65
CA GLY A 117 -1.71 6.64 12.93
C GLY A 117 -2.74 6.16 13.97
N ILE A 118 -4.00 5.92 13.59
CA ILE A 118 -5.07 5.55 14.56
C ILE A 118 -4.78 4.25 15.32
N LEU A 119 -3.99 3.34 14.74
CA LEU A 119 -3.59 2.08 15.38
C LEU A 119 -2.29 2.19 16.17
N ALA A 120 -1.53 3.30 16.02
CA ALA A 120 -0.25 3.50 16.68
C ALA A 120 -0.42 4.03 18.11
N THR A 121 0.48 3.63 18.99
CA THR A 121 0.61 4.29 20.31
C THR A 121 1.07 5.74 20.13
N LYS A 122 0.83 6.59 21.13
CA LYS A 122 1.27 8.00 21.09
C LYS A 122 2.77 8.14 20.83
N ARG A 123 3.59 7.24 21.40
CA ARG A 123 5.03 7.24 21.18
C ARG A 123 5.39 6.88 19.76
N GLN A 124 4.86 5.75 19.25
CA GLN A 124 5.08 5.33 17.86
C GLN A 124 4.61 6.39 16.86
N ALA A 125 3.42 6.97 17.08
CA ALA A 125 2.90 8.02 16.20
C ALA A 125 3.83 9.23 16.15
N LYS A 126 4.40 9.66 17.30
CA LYS A 126 5.36 10.76 17.34
C LYS A 126 6.67 10.41 16.62
N GLU A 127 7.28 9.27 16.94
CA GLU A 127 8.53 8.81 16.32
C GLU A 127 8.39 8.64 14.80
N THR A 128 7.24 8.12 14.34
CA THR A 128 6.98 7.96 12.91
C THR A 128 6.69 9.29 12.22
N LEU A 129 5.99 10.22 12.89
CA LEU A 129 5.76 11.56 12.36
C LEU A 129 7.09 12.31 12.16
N ASP A 130 7.98 12.26 13.16
CA ASP A 130 9.30 12.88 13.08
C ASP A 130 10.12 12.25 11.93
N TYR A 131 10.03 10.93 11.76
CA TYR A 131 10.68 10.22 10.64
C TYR A 131 10.09 10.62 9.26
N ILE A 132 8.76 10.72 9.13
CA ILE A 132 8.12 11.17 7.89
C ILE A 132 8.59 12.58 7.52
N PHE A 133 8.74 13.45 8.51
CA PHE A 133 9.22 14.80 8.28
C PHE A 133 10.71 14.87 7.95
N SER A 134 11.51 13.90 8.36
CA SER A 134 12.90 13.77 7.89
C SER A 134 12.98 13.28 6.45
N LEU A 135 12.14 12.32 6.04
CA LEU A 135 12.02 11.85 4.66
C LEU A 135 11.47 12.92 3.71
N PHE A 136 10.46 13.66 4.16
CA PHE A 136 9.72 14.63 3.36
C PHE A 136 9.66 16.00 4.04
N PRO A 137 10.78 16.77 4.09
CA PRO A 137 10.82 18.07 4.79
C PRO A 137 9.80 19.10 4.27
N THR A 138 9.41 18.96 3.00
CA THR A 138 8.38 19.81 2.38
C THR A 138 7.04 19.72 3.12
N LEU A 139 6.68 18.55 3.64
CA LEU A 139 5.42 18.35 4.37
C LEU A 139 5.36 19.15 5.69
N ILE A 140 6.51 19.49 6.29
CA ILE A 140 6.55 20.36 7.49
C ILE A 140 5.97 21.73 7.17
N LYS A 141 6.39 22.31 6.04
CA LYS A 141 5.93 23.65 5.60
C LYS A 141 4.45 23.64 5.23
N LEU A 142 3.97 22.50 4.78
CA LEU A 142 2.61 22.29 4.29
C LEU A 142 1.66 21.66 5.34
N ARG A 143 2.11 21.47 6.57
CA ARG A 143 1.40 20.69 7.61
C ARG A 143 -0.05 21.09 7.85
N ASN A 144 -0.35 22.38 7.68
CA ASN A 144 -1.69 22.94 7.89
C ASN A 144 -2.48 23.12 6.57
N ARG A 145 -1.87 22.79 5.41
CA ARG A 145 -2.48 22.97 4.10
C ARG A 145 -3.42 21.79 3.81
N PRO A 146 -4.64 22.01 3.30
CA PRO A 146 -5.51 20.93 2.86
C PRO A 146 -4.88 20.11 1.73
N GLY A 147 -5.08 18.79 1.74
CA GLY A 147 -4.48 17.86 0.79
C GLY A 147 -4.81 18.15 -0.67
N GLY A 148 -5.99 18.69 -0.94
CA GLY A 148 -6.41 19.05 -2.29
C GLY A 148 -5.61 20.18 -2.94
N PHE A 149 -4.89 20.99 -2.15
CA PHE A 149 -4.04 22.08 -2.62
C PHE A 149 -2.55 21.70 -2.75
N LEU A 150 -2.23 20.42 -2.57
CA LEU A 150 -0.90 19.88 -2.76
C LEU A 150 -0.66 19.56 -4.24
N SER A 151 0.59 19.70 -4.70
CA SER A 151 1.02 19.16 -5.99
C SER A 151 0.94 17.64 -6.00
N GLY A 152 0.98 17.01 -7.18
CA GLY A 152 0.95 15.57 -7.31
C GLY A 152 2.04 14.85 -6.51
N GLY A 153 3.28 15.37 -6.52
CA GLY A 153 4.37 14.81 -5.74
C GLY A 153 4.18 14.98 -4.23
N GLU A 154 3.71 16.15 -3.78
CA GLU A 154 3.39 16.39 -2.36
C GLU A 154 2.25 15.49 -1.86
N GLN A 155 1.26 15.23 -2.70
CA GLN A 155 0.19 14.28 -2.38
C GLN A 155 0.73 12.84 -2.28
N GLN A 156 1.72 12.47 -3.11
CA GLN A 156 2.36 11.15 -3.07
C GLN A 156 3.17 10.97 -1.78
N MET A 157 3.98 11.99 -1.41
CA MET A 157 4.70 12.00 -0.13
C MET A 157 3.72 11.86 1.04
N LEU A 158 2.59 12.57 1.00
CA LEU A 158 1.56 12.50 2.04
C LEU A 158 0.91 11.11 2.10
N ALA A 159 0.63 10.47 0.95
CA ALA A 159 0.04 9.14 0.90
C ALA A 159 0.98 8.07 1.49
N ILE A 160 2.27 8.12 1.13
CA ILE A 160 3.29 7.24 1.71
C ILE A 160 3.45 7.51 3.22
N GLY A 161 3.55 8.77 3.61
CA GLY A 161 3.63 9.16 5.03
C GLY A 161 2.44 8.65 5.83
N ARG A 162 1.22 8.77 5.30
CA ARG A 162 0.01 8.24 5.95
C ARG A 162 0.05 6.72 6.10
N ALA A 163 0.56 6.00 5.09
CA ALA A 163 0.72 4.56 5.17
C ALA A 163 1.76 4.16 6.24
N LEU A 164 2.86 4.88 6.36
CA LEU A 164 3.88 4.67 7.40
C LEU A 164 3.34 4.88 8.81
N MET A 165 2.42 5.84 8.99
CA MET A 165 1.79 6.08 10.29
C MET A 165 1.04 4.86 10.84
N ALA A 166 0.59 3.94 9.97
CA ALA A 166 -0.04 2.68 10.38
C ALA A 166 0.95 1.62 10.88
N GLN A 167 2.25 1.93 10.98
CA GLN A 167 3.32 1.05 11.47
C GLN A 167 3.47 -0.25 10.66
N PRO A 168 3.66 -0.18 9.33
CA PRO A 168 3.71 -1.38 8.50
C PRO A 168 4.97 -2.23 8.75
N GLU A 169 4.81 -3.55 8.69
CA GLU A 169 5.90 -4.51 8.46
C GLU A 169 6.04 -4.85 6.96
N VAL A 170 4.88 -4.84 6.25
CA VAL A 170 4.80 -4.97 4.80
C VAL A 170 4.06 -3.75 4.25
N LEU A 171 4.76 -2.95 3.46
CA LEU A 171 4.21 -1.78 2.78
C LEU A 171 4.01 -2.11 1.30
N LEU A 172 2.75 -2.11 0.87
CA LEU A 172 2.37 -2.31 -0.51
C LEU A 172 2.18 -0.94 -1.16
N LEU A 173 2.91 -0.66 -2.24
CA LEU A 173 2.86 0.59 -2.99
C LEU A 173 2.35 0.32 -4.41
N ASP A 174 1.13 0.74 -4.70
CA ASP A 174 0.52 0.54 -6.02
C ASP A 174 0.80 1.74 -6.91
N GLU A 175 1.68 1.54 -7.90
CA GLU A 175 2.15 2.53 -8.88
C GLU A 175 2.60 3.87 -8.24
N PRO A 176 3.57 3.84 -7.28
CA PRO A 176 3.91 5.01 -6.48
C PRO A 176 4.53 6.16 -7.26
N LEU A 177 5.06 5.91 -8.47
CA LEU A 177 5.73 6.90 -9.32
C LEU A 177 4.81 7.46 -10.41
N LEU A 178 3.60 6.92 -10.57
CA LEU A 178 2.71 7.29 -11.68
C LEU A 178 2.34 8.78 -11.66
N GLY A 179 2.62 9.45 -12.78
CA GLY A 179 2.27 10.86 -13.00
C GLY A 179 3.08 11.84 -12.15
N LEU A 180 4.28 11.45 -11.73
CA LEU A 180 5.25 12.33 -11.10
C LEU A 180 6.19 12.93 -12.16
N SER A 181 6.81 14.05 -11.84
CA SER A 181 7.95 14.55 -12.61
C SER A 181 9.20 13.74 -12.27
N PRO A 182 10.21 13.67 -13.17
CA PRO A 182 11.44 12.92 -12.90
C PRO A 182 12.09 13.27 -11.56
N ALA A 183 12.18 14.54 -11.22
CA ALA A 183 12.74 14.98 -9.93
C ALA A 183 11.93 14.50 -8.72
N MET A 184 10.62 14.30 -8.88
CA MET A 184 9.77 13.76 -7.82
C MET A 184 9.81 12.24 -7.76
N GLU A 185 10.04 11.57 -8.90
CA GLU A 185 10.29 10.13 -8.93
C GLU A 185 11.55 9.79 -8.15
N ASP A 186 12.64 10.55 -8.33
CA ASP A 186 13.88 10.39 -7.56
C ASP A 186 13.62 10.52 -6.05
N VAL A 187 12.93 11.60 -5.63
CA VAL A 187 12.60 11.82 -4.21
C VAL A 187 11.77 10.67 -3.61
N VAL A 188 10.80 10.16 -4.35
CA VAL A 188 9.96 9.04 -3.87
C VAL A 188 10.74 7.73 -3.86
N THR A 189 11.60 7.50 -4.85
CA THR A 189 12.46 6.30 -4.92
C THR A 189 13.47 6.28 -3.77
N ASP A 190 14.17 7.39 -3.54
CA ASP A 190 15.11 7.53 -2.42
C ASP A 190 14.40 7.28 -1.09
N ALA A 191 13.20 7.85 -0.91
CA ALA A 191 12.41 7.65 0.30
C ALA A 191 12.00 6.17 0.49
N ILE A 192 11.65 5.45 -0.59
CA ILE A 192 11.34 4.00 -0.53
C ILE A 192 12.57 3.20 -0.07
N GLU A 193 13.76 3.52 -0.59
CA GLU A 193 15.00 2.87 -0.18
C GLU A 193 15.33 3.17 1.29
N ASP A 194 15.23 4.43 1.72
CA ASP A 194 15.46 4.84 3.09
C ASP A 194 14.48 4.17 4.07
N ILE A 195 13.19 4.10 3.73
CA ILE A 195 12.18 3.38 4.54
C ILE A 195 12.57 1.92 4.74
N ASN A 196 12.98 1.23 3.68
CA ASN A 196 13.41 -0.16 3.79
C ASN A 196 14.68 -0.29 4.65
N LYS A 197 15.69 0.54 4.39
CA LYS A 197 16.99 0.51 5.07
C LYS A 197 16.90 0.88 6.55
N ASP A 198 16.19 1.97 6.88
CA ASP A 198 16.16 2.52 8.24
C ASP A 198 15.19 1.78 9.15
N ARG A 199 14.11 1.25 8.60
CA ARG A 199 13.01 0.63 9.35
C ARG A 199 12.90 -0.89 9.14
N GLY A 200 13.63 -1.45 8.18
CA GLY A 200 13.55 -2.87 7.85
C GLY A 200 12.18 -3.31 7.30
N ILE A 201 11.37 -2.37 6.82
CA ILE A 201 10.04 -2.64 6.28
C ILE A 201 10.18 -3.39 4.96
N THR A 202 9.44 -4.47 4.79
CA THR A 202 9.33 -5.16 3.51
C THR A 202 8.45 -4.34 2.58
N ILE A 203 8.95 -4.00 1.39
CA ILE A 203 8.22 -3.16 0.44
C ILE A 203 7.91 -3.95 -0.82
N VAL A 204 6.65 -3.97 -1.21
CA VAL A 204 6.21 -4.53 -2.49
C VAL A 204 5.65 -3.39 -3.32
N LEU A 205 6.25 -3.11 -4.46
CA LEU A 205 5.81 -2.01 -5.32
C LEU A 205 5.42 -2.52 -6.71
N SER A 206 4.29 -2.06 -7.22
CA SER A 206 3.90 -2.28 -8.59
C SER A 206 4.45 -1.16 -9.48
N LEU A 207 4.98 -1.53 -10.63
CA LEU A 207 5.52 -0.60 -11.61
C LEU A 207 5.00 -0.94 -13.01
N ILE A 208 4.74 0.11 -13.81
CA ILE A 208 4.47 -0.06 -15.23
C ILE A 208 5.82 -0.25 -15.92
N HIS A 209 5.94 -1.28 -16.74
CA HIS A 209 7.08 -1.41 -17.64
C HIS A 209 6.83 -0.45 -18.82
N ILE A 210 7.68 0.55 -18.96
CA ILE A 210 7.74 1.43 -20.13
C ILE A 210 8.67 0.81 -21.16
#